data_35f26dd2f7fa37e08cccdf7e39ef0675
#
_entry.id   35f26dd2f7fa37e08cccdf7e39ef0675
#
_cell.length_a   1.000
_cell.length_b   1.000
_cell.length_c   1.000
_cell.angle_alpha   90.00
_cell.angle_beta   90.00
_cell.angle_gamma   90.00
#
_symmetry.space_group_name_H-M   'P 1'
#
loop_
_entity.id
_entity.type
_entity.pdbx_description
1 polymer ?
#
loop_
_entity_poly.entity_id
_entity_poly.type
_entity_poly.pdbx_seq_one_letter_code
_entity_poly.pdbx_strand_id
1 'polypeptide(L)'
;AGNGVTTGANLEFVDATEEATSSGLGGYDVTIKTAAKRSELSGTTQLTQSIIDSGEQITISEGGRTVNFRTVKGANVEQNLNELDLAIRSAGLDIELVRPEAKGTDGNLAQNIVLRHKQYGSEHTFQVASNTPGLLSAQADVPTMVENGIDVAGEIAGEESTGRGQLLTGGPGAGVAEGIRVRYTGETAPPGGGGPEGAFAGTVTFKQNSMNFQVGANPDQQVGMSFKSMKAAQLGSGIQNQSDFKSLEEASLLDADKAQDAMRVIDRAIEEVAIQRGEMGAFQKNTLESN
;
A
#
# COMPACT_ATOMS: atom_id res chain seq x y z
N ALA A 1 -7.92 -18.65 4.57
CA ALA A 1 -7.51 -18.73 5.97
C ALA A 1 -8.55 -18.10 6.88
N GLY A 2 -8.70 -18.65 8.07
CA GLY A 2 -9.59 -18.09 9.10
C GLY A 2 -9.10 -16.73 9.61
N ASN A 3 -9.78 -16.21 10.62
CA ASN A 3 -9.44 -14.96 11.26
C ASN A 3 -8.05 -15.06 11.88
N GLY A 4 -7.11 -14.23 11.40
CA GLY A 4 -5.82 -14.05 12.05
C GLY A 4 -5.87 -12.85 12.99
N VAL A 5 -5.08 -12.91 14.03
CA VAL A 5 -4.91 -11.83 15.00
C VAL A 5 -3.43 -11.51 15.12
N THR A 6 -3.10 -10.24 15.24
CA THR A 6 -1.74 -9.76 15.44
C THR A 6 -1.61 -9.07 16.79
N THR A 7 -0.42 -9.11 17.38
CA THR A 7 -0.16 -8.44 18.67
C THR A 7 0.53 -7.08 18.51
N GLY A 8 1.14 -6.79 17.36
CA GLY A 8 1.83 -5.53 17.09
C GLY A 8 0.86 -4.41 16.71
N ALA A 9 1.10 -3.20 17.21
CA ALA A 9 0.25 -2.02 16.92
C ALA A 9 0.21 -1.66 15.42
N ASN A 10 1.33 -1.86 14.71
CA ASN A 10 1.47 -1.57 13.29
C ASN A 10 1.48 -2.84 12.41
N LEU A 11 1.06 -3.97 12.96
CA LEU A 11 1.05 -5.25 12.26
C LEU A 11 -0.39 -5.71 12.06
N GLU A 12 -0.78 -6.00 10.83
CA GLU A 12 -2.10 -6.45 10.46
C GLU A 12 -2.02 -7.79 9.74
N PHE A 13 -2.85 -8.75 10.14
CA PHE A 13 -3.03 -9.99 9.38
C PHE A 13 -3.90 -9.71 8.15
N VAL A 14 -3.41 -10.04 6.98
CA VAL A 14 -4.16 -9.87 5.74
C VAL A 14 -4.88 -11.16 5.39
N ASP A 15 -4.13 -12.21 5.13
CA ASP A 15 -4.65 -13.55 4.90
C ASP A 15 -3.53 -14.62 5.01
N ALA A 16 -3.93 -15.86 4.81
CA ALA A 16 -3.02 -16.96 4.64
C ALA A 16 -3.58 -17.92 3.57
N THR A 17 -2.73 -18.39 2.67
CA THR A 17 -3.11 -19.32 1.60
C THR A 17 -3.33 -20.74 2.14
N GLU A 18 -3.67 -21.67 1.26
CA GLU A 18 -3.91 -23.07 1.65
C GLU A 18 -2.64 -23.80 2.12
N GLU A 19 -1.48 -23.36 1.63
CA GLU A 19 -0.18 -23.91 2.03
C GLU A 19 0.22 -23.51 3.45
N ALA A 20 -0.38 -22.43 3.97
CA ALA A 20 -0.02 -21.91 5.29
C ALA A 20 -0.38 -22.89 6.40
N THR A 21 0.55 -23.14 7.29
CA THR A 21 0.32 -23.95 8.48
C THR A 21 -0.31 -23.12 9.60
N SER A 22 -1.34 -23.65 10.27
CA SER A 22 -1.95 -22.98 11.42
C SER A 22 -0.91 -22.67 12.48
N SER A 23 -0.90 -21.47 13.01
CA SER A 23 -0.01 -21.13 14.12
C SER A 23 -0.46 -21.81 15.42
N GLY A 24 0.51 -22.13 16.28
CA GLY A 24 0.21 -22.50 17.67
C GLY A 24 -0.34 -21.31 18.48
N LEU A 25 -0.60 -21.55 19.77
CA LEU A 25 -1.09 -20.51 20.69
C LEU A 25 -0.14 -19.30 20.83
N GLY A 26 1.17 -19.52 20.62
CA GLY A 26 2.18 -18.46 20.67
C GLY A 26 2.20 -17.57 19.42
N GLY A 27 1.56 -18.02 18.33
CA GLY A 27 1.66 -17.33 17.04
C GLY A 27 3.01 -17.55 16.34
N TYR A 28 3.17 -16.89 15.20
CA TYR A 28 4.43 -16.78 14.47
C TYR A 28 5.01 -15.40 14.68
N ASP A 29 6.26 -15.31 15.02
CA ASP A 29 6.96 -14.05 15.18
C ASP A 29 7.14 -13.35 13.82
N VAL A 30 6.94 -12.04 13.81
CA VAL A 30 7.19 -11.19 12.66
C VAL A 30 8.27 -10.18 13.03
N THR A 31 9.34 -10.17 12.26
CA THR A 31 10.41 -9.19 12.38
C THR A 31 10.47 -8.30 11.15
N ILE A 32 10.69 -7.02 11.35
CA ILE A 32 10.80 -6.03 10.28
C ILE A 32 12.22 -5.47 10.23
N LYS A 33 12.88 -5.66 9.10
CA LYS A 33 14.22 -5.14 8.80
C LYS A 33 14.12 -3.71 8.26
N THR A 34 13.17 -3.48 7.35
CA THR A 34 12.96 -2.18 6.70
C THR A 34 11.46 -1.92 6.59
N ALA A 35 11.02 -0.73 7.01
CA ALA A 35 9.65 -0.28 6.77
C ALA A 35 9.48 0.18 5.32
N ALA A 36 8.30 -0.01 4.78
CA ALA A 36 7.95 0.50 3.46
C ALA A 36 8.01 2.03 3.42
N LYS A 37 8.46 2.57 2.29
CA LYS A 37 8.47 4.02 2.04
C LYS A 37 7.79 4.34 0.73
N ARG A 38 7.21 5.53 0.69
CA ARG A 38 6.67 6.11 -0.54
C ARG A 38 7.77 6.82 -1.31
N SER A 39 7.62 6.90 -2.63
CA SER A 39 8.41 7.82 -3.43
C SER A 39 8.05 9.25 -3.03
N GLU A 40 9.05 10.05 -2.68
CA GLU A 40 8.87 11.42 -2.19
C GLU A 40 9.94 12.34 -2.75
N LEU A 41 9.54 13.54 -3.12
CA LEU A 41 10.44 14.62 -3.51
C LEU A 41 10.15 15.87 -2.69
N SER A 42 11.17 16.40 -2.06
CA SER A 42 11.14 17.71 -1.41
C SER A 42 11.96 18.72 -2.23
N GLY A 43 11.34 19.80 -2.66
CA GLY A 43 12.03 20.88 -3.29
C GLY A 43 13.05 21.53 -2.34
N THR A 44 14.13 22.07 -2.89
CA THR A 44 15.16 22.80 -2.14
C THR A 44 14.94 24.31 -2.19
N THR A 45 14.16 24.78 -3.16
CA THR A 45 13.78 26.19 -3.34
C THR A 45 12.32 26.36 -2.93
N GLN A 46 12.02 27.41 -2.16
CA GLN A 46 10.65 27.72 -1.74
C GLN A 46 9.87 28.39 -2.86
N LEU A 47 8.58 28.05 -2.99
CA LEU A 47 7.68 28.78 -3.88
C LEU A 47 7.36 30.14 -3.27
N THR A 48 7.90 31.20 -3.89
CA THR A 48 7.68 32.59 -3.48
C THR A 48 6.73 33.32 -4.43
N GLN A 49 6.19 34.44 -3.99
CA GLN A 49 5.36 35.29 -4.86
C GLN A 49 6.10 35.74 -6.14
N SER A 50 7.40 35.99 -6.05
CA SER A 50 8.23 36.35 -7.20
C SER A 50 8.29 35.24 -8.25
N ILE A 51 8.41 34.00 -7.81
CA ILE A 51 8.39 32.80 -8.70
C ILE A 51 7.02 32.65 -9.34
N ILE A 52 5.94 32.81 -8.58
CA ILE A 52 4.57 32.79 -9.07
C ILE A 52 4.34 33.83 -10.15
N ASP A 53 4.75 35.08 -9.88
CA ASP A 53 4.55 36.20 -10.80
C ASP A 53 5.41 36.13 -12.07
N SER A 54 6.50 35.35 -12.04
CA SER A 54 7.29 35.01 -13.23
C SER A 54 6.59 33.99 -14.14
N GLY A 55 5.54 33.32 -13.66
CA GLY A 55 4.78 32.37 -14.43
C GLY A 55 5.43 30.97 -14.42
N GLU A 56 5.75 30.47 -13.23
CA GLU A 56 6.33 29.14 -13.02
C GLU A 56 5.49 28.04 -13.67
N GLN A 57 6.15 27.14 -14.34
CA GLN A 57 5.53 25.97 -14.97
C GLN A 57 6.01 24.70 -14.27
N ILE A 58 5.08 23.90 -13.82
CA ILE A 58 5.31 22.63 -13.14
C ILE A 58 4.70 21.51 -13.98
N THR A 59 5.50 20.51 -14.31
CA THR A 59 5.05 19.31 -14.98
C THR A 59 5.24 18.13 -14.05
N ILE A 60 4.20 17.31 -13.89
CA ILE A 60 4.24 16.07 -13.08
C ILE A 60 3.69 14.95 -13.95
N SER A 61 4.44 13.85 -14.05
CA SER A 61 4.06 12.70 -14.86
C SER A 61 4.15 11.41 -14.03
N GLU A 62 3.11 10.59 -14.11
CA GLU A 62 3.03 9.31 -13.42
C GLU A 62 2.12 8.36 -14.20
N GLY A 63 2.56 7.10 -14.39
CA GLY A 63 1.75 6.06 -15.03
C GLY A 63 1.24 6.40 -16.44
N GLY A 64 1.99 7.22 -17.20
CA GLY A 64 1.58 7.68 -18.54
C GLY A 64 0.58 8.86 -18.55
N ARG A 65 0.20 9.38 -17.40
CA ARG A 65 -0.59 10.61 -17.24
C ARG A 65 0.34 11.77 -16.93
N THR A 66 -0.05 12.98 -17.35
CA THR A 66 0.78 14.17 -17.16
C THR A 66 -0.10 15.37 -16.78
N VAL A 67 0.35 16.10 -15.78
CA VAL A 67 -0.17 17.43 -15.41
C VAL A 67 0.82 18.48 -15.84
N ASN A 68 0.35 19.50 -16.55
CA ASN A 68 1.08 20.71 -16.81
C ASN A 68 0.36 21.86 -16.10
N PHE A 69 0.95 22.31 -15.02
CA PHE A 69 0.42 23.41 -14.22
C PHE A 69 1.25 24.66 -14.43
N ARG A 70 0.59 25.79 -14.55
CA ARG A 70 1.24 27.11 -14.60
C ARG A 70 0.67 28.01 -13.53
N THR A 71 1.55 28.65 -12.76
CA THR A 71 1.14 29.57 -11.70
C THR A 71 0.36 30.75 -12.26
N VAL A 72 -0.64 31.18 -11.50
CA VAL A 72 -1.50 32.32 -11.84
C VAL A 72 -0.90 33.58 -11.23
N LYS A 73 -0.44 34.47 -12.07
CA LYS A 73 0.13 35.76 -11.66
C LYS A 73 -0.88 36.57 -10.85
N GLY A 74 -0.43 37.12 -9.73
CA GLY A 74 -1.27 37.90 -8.82
C GLY A 74 -2.09 37.07 -7.83
N ALA A 75 -2.18 35.73 -8.02
CA ALA A 75 -2.70 34.83 -6.99
C ALA A 75 -1.62 34.55 -5.93
N ASN A 76 -2.04 34.34 -4.69
CA ASN A 76 -1.10 34.05 -3.62
C ASN A 76 -0.58 32.59 -3.68
N VAL A 77 0.43 32.29 -2.86
CA VAL A 77 1.05 30.95 -2.82
C VAL A 77 0.02 29.86 -2.51
N GLU A 78 -0.86 30.08 -1.53
CA GLU A 78 -1.86 29.10 -1.10
C GLU A 78 -2.88 28.82 -2.22
N GLN A 79 -3.33 29.85 -2.95
CA GLN A 79 -4.23 29.66 -4.09
C GLN A 79 -3.59 28.83 -5.19
N ASN A 80 -2.33 29.12 -5.55
CA ASN A 80 -1.61 28.36 -6.57
C ASN A 80 -1.39 26.88 -6.15
N LEU A 81 -1.10 26.63 -4.88
CA LEU A 81 -0.98 25.25 -4.38
C LEU A 81 -2.32 24.53 -4.36
N ASN A 82 -3.44 25.21 -4.07
CA ASN A 82 -4.78 24.63 -4.18
C ASN A 82 -5.12 24.23 -5.61
N GLU A 83 -4.77 25.09 -6.58
CA GLU A 83 -5.00 24.79 -8.00
C GLU A 83 -4.08 23.68 -8.51
N LEU A 84 -2.83 23.61 -8.04
CA LEU A 84 -1.93 22.51 -8.36
C LEU A 84 -2.46 21.17 -7.81
N ASP A 85 -2.89 21.14 -6.55
CA ASP A 85 -3.49 19.95 -5.93
C ASP A 85 -4.75 19.50 -6.69
N LEU A 86 -5.61 20.45 -7.07
CA LEU A 86 -6.79 20.16 -7.88
C LEU A 86 -6.42 19.61 -9.26
N ALA A 87 -5.38 20.15 -9.90
CA ALA A 87 -4.90 19.66 -11.19
C ALA A 87 -4.35 18.23 -11.09
N ILE A 88 -3.58 17.90 -10.05
CA ILE A 88 -3.06 16.56 -9.77
C ILE A 88 -4.23 15.57 -9.61
N ARG A 89 -5.21 15.91 -8.77
CA ARG A 89 -6.40 15.06 -8.55
C ARG A 89 -7.26 14.90 -9.79
N SER A 90 -7.46 15.97 -10.54
CA SER A 90 -8.29 15.94 -11.77
C SER A 90 -7.67 15.09 -12.88
N ALA A 91 -6.34 15.02 -12.93
CA ALA A 91 -5.62 14.15 -13.86
C ALA A 91 -5.58 12.68 -13.39
N GLY A 92 -6.03 12.40 -12.17
CA GLY A 92 -6.04 11.06 -11.58
C GLY A 92 -4.64 10.52 -11.31
N LEU A 93 -3.68 11.40 -10.96
CA LEU A 93 -2.36 10.97 -10.50
C LEU A 93 -2.43 10.47 -9.06
N ASP A 94 -1.73 9.39 -8.79
CA ASP A 94 -1.59 8.86 -7.43
C ASP A 94 -0.50 9.60 -6.62
N ILE A 95 -0.51 10.92 -6.74
CA ILE A 95 0.43 11.84 -6.08
C ILE A 95 -0.34 12.77 -5.16
N GLU A 96 0.21 13.05 -4.01
CA GLU A 96 -0.29 14.06 -3.07
C GLU A 96 0.70 15.21 -2.93
N LEU A 97 0.15 16.41 -2.82
CA LEU A 97 0.90 17.58 -2.41
C LEU A 97 0.89 17.65 -0.87
N VAL A 98 2.01 17.33 -0.25
CA VAL A 98 2.15 17.44 1.20
C VAL A 98 2.28 18.90 1.58
N ARG A 99 1.32 19.39 2.35
CA ARG A 99 1.31 20.78 2.82
C ARG A 99 1.95 20.89 4.18
N PRO A 100 2.92 21.80 4.35
CA PRO A 100 3.44 22.08 5.67
C PRO A 100 2.35 22.69 6.57
N GLU A 101 2.23 22.21 7.80
CA GLU A 101 1.28 22.76 8.78
C GLU A 101 1.67 24.15 9.26
N ALA A 102 2.93 24.55 9.14
CA ALA A 102 3.42 25.83 9.62
C ALA A 102 3.30 26.93 8.54
N LYS A 103 2.37 27.84 8.75
CA LYS A 103 2.38 29.14 8.05
C LYS A 103 3.45 30.04 8.67
N GLY A 104 4.33 30.61 7.84
CA GLY A 104 5.17 31.73 8.27
C GLY A 104 4.30 32.92 8.72
N THR A 105 4.84 33.78 9.57
CA THR A 105 4.15 34.96 10.13
C THR A 105 3.71 35.98 9.06
N ASP A 106 4.24 35.89 7.86
CA ASP A 106 3.96 36.74 6.69
C ASP A 106 3.00 36.12 5.67
N GLY A 107 2.42 34.93 5.98
CA GLY A 107 1.53 34.21 5.07
C GLY A 107 2.25 33.44 3.97
N ASN A 108 3.59 33.53 3.89
CA ASN A 108 4.39 32.72 2.99
C ASN A 108 4.59 31.30 3.57
N LEU A 109 4.67 30.32 2.69
CA LEU A 109 5.04 28.97 3.09
C LEU A 109 6.50 28.96 3.54
N ALA A 110 6.70 28.65 4.81
CA ALA A 110 8.05 28.56 5.39
C ALA A 110 8.81 27.28 4.96
N GLN A 111 8.18 26.41 4.18
CA GLN A 111 8.71 25.12 3.77
C GLN A 111 8.64 24.93 2.24
N ASN A 112 9.45 24.01 1.75
CA ASN A 112 9.51 23.64 0.34
C ASN A 112 8.27 22.85 -0.08
N ILE A 113 7.97 22.82 -1.38
CA ILE A 113 6.93 21.95 -1.92
C ILE A 113 7.41 20.51 -1.78
N VAL A 114 6.55 19.66 -1.22
CA VAL A 114 6.79 18.22 -1.11
C VAL A 114 5.71 17.49 -1.89
N LEU A 115 6.14 16.69 -2.86
CA LEU A 115 5.29 15.78 -3.60
C LEU A 115 5.59 14.35 -3.16
N ARG A 116 4.55 13.58 -2.88
CA ARG A 116 4.67 12.21 -2.41
C ARG A 116 3.72 11.31 -3.18
N HIS A 117 4.19 10.13 -3.57
CA HIS A 117 3.32 9.12 -4.15
C HIS A 117 2.36 8.57 -3.08
N LYS A 118 1.10 8.32 -3.43
CA LYS A 118 0.10 7.81 -2.48
C LYS A 118 0.37 6.37 -2.04
N GLN A 119 0.96 5.56 -2.91
CA GLN A 119 1.24 4.15 -2.63
C GLN A 119 2.68 3.94 -2.18
N TYR A 120 2.87 2.95 -1.32
CA TYR A 120 4.18 2.51 -0.83
C TYR A 120 4.81 1.51 -1.81
N GLY A 121 6.14 1.45 -1.79
CA GLY A 121 6.88 0.37 -2.44
C GLY A 121 7.69 0.81 -3.66
N SER A 122 8.58 -0.09 -4.07
CA SER A 122 9.58 0.15 -5.10
C SER A 122 9.01 0.24 -6.52
N GLU A 123 7.76 -0.19 -6.72
CA GLU A 123 7.09 -0.11 -8.04
C GLU A 123 6.56 1.29 -8.34
N HIS A 124 6.54 2.18 -7.35
CA HIS A 124 5.91 3.48 -7.45
C HIS A 124 6.93 4.60 -7.50
N THR A 125 6.89 5.36 -8.58
CA THR A 125 7.70 6.55 -8.80
C THR A 125 6.98 7.51 -9.74
N PHE A 126 7.47 8.73 -9.83
CA PHE A 126 6.94 9.77 -10.72
C PHE A 126 8.06 10.68 -11.20
N GLN A 127 7.75 11.48 -12.20
CA GLN A 127 8.69 12.42 -12.81
C GLN A 127 8.16 13.84 -12.65
N VAL A 128 9.07 14.77 -12.43
CA VAL A 128 8.76 16.19 -12.27
C VAL A 128 9.68 17.06 -13.10
N ALA A 129 9.18 18.22 -13.53
CA ALA A 129 9.98 19.32 -14.07
C ALA A 129 9.43 20.65 -13.56
N SER A 130 10.31 21.64 -13.41
CA SER A 130 9.98 23.00 -13.01
C SER A 130 10.89 24.00 -13.72
N ASN A 131 10.40 25.22 -14.00
CA ASN A 131 11.22 26.27 -14.62
C ASN A 131 12.27 26.79 -13.65
N THR A 132 11.93 26.86 -12.36
CA THR A 132 12.85 27.31 -11.32
C THR A 132 13.66 26.14 -10.80
N PRO A 133 15.01 26.15 -10.93
CA PRO A 133 15.86 25.12 -10.38
C PRO A 133 15.68 24.97 -8.88
N GLY A 134 15.56 23.71 -8.43
CA GLY A 134 15.39 23.38 -7.03
C GLY A 134 13.97 23.52 -6.51
N LEU A 135 13.02 24.05 -7.28
CA LEU A 135 11.62 24.08 -6.86
C LEU A 135 11.04 22.65 -6.81
N LEU A 136 11.20 21.90 -7.90
CA LEU A 136 10.92 20.47 -7.98
C LEU A 136 12.01 19.72 -8.77
N SER A 137 12.52 20.26 -9.89
CA SER A 137 13.62 19.67 -10.62
C SER A 137 14.95 20.39 -10.32
N ALA A 138 16.06 19.65 -10.37
CA ALA A 138 17.38 20.22 -10.08
C ALA A 138 17.82 21.26 -11.12
N GLN A 139 17.36 21.11 -12.37
CA GLN A 139 17.65 22.03 -13.48
C GLN A 139 16.33 22.52 -14.08
N ALA A 140 16.35 23.76 -14.60
CA ALA A 140 15.20 24.34 -15.24
C ALA A 140 14.73 23.50 -16.44
N ASP A 141 13.44 23.21 -16.51
CA ASP A 141 12.77 22.49 -17.60
C ASP A 141 13.30 21.08 -17.89
N VAL A 142 14.14 20.53 -17.00
CA VAL A 142 14.68 19.17 -17.15
C VAL A 142 13.85 18.20 -16.33
N PRO A 143 13.16 17.24 -16.97
CA PRO A 143 12.42 16.20 -16.25
C PRO A 143 13.35 15.37 -15.36
N THR A 144 13.03 15.28 -14.08
CA THR A 144 13.78 14.54 -13.09
C THR A 144 12.89 13.39 -12.57
N MET A 145 13.41 12.15 -12.63
CA MET A 145 12.75 11.00 -12.02
C MET A 145 12.97 11.05 -10.52
N VAL A 146 11.89 10.91 -9.76
CA VAL A 146 11.95 10.81 -8.31
C VAL A 146 12.40 9.41 -7.90
N GLU A 147 13.13 9.29 -6.82
CA GLU A 147 13.55 7.99 -6.31
C GLU A 147 12.34 7.12 -6.00
N ASN A 148 12.45 5.84 -6.33
CA ASN A 148 11.39 4.87 -6.05
C ASN A 148 11.13 4.77 -4.55
N GLY A 149 9.90 4.41 -4.17
CA GLY A 149 9.60 3.99 -2.83
C GLY A 149 10.40 2.73 -2.42
N ILE A 150 10.20 2.27 -1.21
CA ILE A 150 10.89 1.09 -0.66
C ILE A 150 9.83 0.11 -0.20
N ASP A 151 10.01 -1.18 -0.52
CA ASP A 151 9.16 -2.25 -0.03
C ASP A 151 9.53 -2.62 1.42
N VAL A 152 8.55 -3.10 2.17
CA VAL A 152 8.81 -3.69 3.49
C VAL A 152 9.73 -4.90 3.35
N ALA A 153 10.69 -5.05 4.25
CA ALA A 153 11.55 -6.23 4.32
C ALA A 153 11.56 -6.79 5.74
N GLY A 154 11.50 -8.11 5.86
CA GLY A 154 11.44 -8.76 7.15
C GLY A 154 11.28 -10.27 7.06
N GLU A 155 10.99 -10.88 8.19
CA GLU A 155 10.84 -12.33 8.35
C GLU A 155 9.51 -12.65 9.03
N ILE A 156 8.94 -13.79 8.67
CA ILE A 156 7.80 -14.41 9.35
C ILE A 156 8.25 -15.77 9.85
N ALA A 157 8.07 -16.04 11.14
CA ALA A 157 8.51 -17.28 11.77
C ALA A 157 10.03 -17.57 11.60
N GLY A 158 10.86 -16.54 11.47
CA GLY A 158 12.30 -16.68 11.22
C GLY A 158 12.68 -16.97 9.78
N GLU A 159 11.72 -16.98 8.85
CA GLU A 159 11.94 -17.21 7.43
C GLU A 159 11.84 -15.89 6.64
N GLU A 160 12.79 -15.66 5.75
CA GLU A 160 12.81 -14.45 4.93
C GLU A 160 11.58 -14.37 4.05
N SER A 161 10.92 -13.22 4.07
CA SER A 161 9.65 -13.00 3.42
C SER A 161 9.76 -11.90 2.37
N THR A 162 8.98 -12.02 1.29
CA THR A 162 9.00 -11.06 0.19
C THR A 162 8.08 -9.88 0.51
N GLY A 163 8.63 -8.66 0.41
CA GLY A 163 7.88 -7.42 0.55
C GLY A 163 7.38 -6.87 -0.77
N ARG A 164 6.17 -6.31 -0.74
CA ARG A 164 5.61 -5.48 -1.81
C ARG A 164 4.80 -4.34 -1.19
N GLY A 165 5.29 -3.11 -1.30
CA GLY A 165 4.76 -2.00 -0.52
C GLY A 165 4.83 -2.32 0.97
N GLN A 166 3.74 -2.23 1.68
CA GLN A 166 3.61 -2.57 3.10
C GLN A 166 3.31 -4.05 3.37
N LEU A 167 3.08 -4.84 2.31
CA LEU A 167 2.70 -6.25 2.43
C LEU A 167 3.93 -7.15 2.46
N LEU A 168 4.07 -7.93 3.52
CA LEU A 168 5.09 -8.96 3.69
C LEU A 168 4.45 -10.33 3.49
N THR A 169 5.03 -11.14 2.62
CA THR A 169 4.48 -12.44 2.22
C THR A 169 5.54 -13.53 2.40
N GLY A 170 5.20 -14.58 3.11
CA GLY A 170 5.99 -15.82 3.14
C GLY A 170 5.91 -16.51 1.79
N GLY A 171 7.03 -16.50 1.06
CA GLY A 171 7.13 -17.04 -0.30
C GLY A 171 7.16 -18.57 -0.33
N PRO A 172 7.16 -19.15 -1.56
CA PRO A 172 7.31 -20.59 -1.74
C PRO A 172 8.62 -21.10 -1.11
N GLY A 173 8.53 -22.15 -0.30
CA GLY A 173 9.67 -22.73 0.39
C GLY A 173 10.02 -22.05 1.73
N ALA A 174 9.25 -21.10 2.20
CA ALA A 174 9.42 -20.45 3.51
C ALA A 174 8.86 -21.27 4.67
N GLY A 175 8.85 -22.59 4.55
CA GLY A 175 8.45 -23.51 5.62
C GLY A 175 7.07 -23.19 6.20
N VAL A 176 7.00 -22.92 7.50
CA VAL A 176 5.74 -22.61 8.20
C VAL A 176 5.20 -21.22 7.87
N ALA A 177 6.03 -20.34 7.31
CA ALA A 177 5.64 -18.99 6.90
C ALA A 177 5.01 -18.95 5.51
N GLU A 178 5.13 -20.04 4.73
CA GLU A 178 4.62 -20.09 3.35
C GLU A 178 3.13 -19.72 3.28
N GLY A 179 2.81 -18.80 2.38
CA GLY A 179 1.45 -18.35 2.15
C GLY A 179 0.86 -17.40 3.21
N ILE A 180 1.60 -17.07 4.26
CA ILE A 180 1.16 -16.10 5.26
C ILE A 180 1.41 -14.68 4.71
N ARG A 181 0.40 -13.81 4.80
CA ARG A 181 0.52 -12.40 4.41
C ARG A 181 0.16 -11.49 5.57
N VAL A 182 1.08 -10.60 5.89
CA VAL A 182 0.91 -9.57 6.91
C VAL A 182 1.21 -8.20 6.33
N ARG A 183 0.55 -7.16 6.81
CA ARG A 183 0.84 -5.77 6.48
C ARG A 183 1.54 -5.11 7.66
N TYR A 184 2.61 -4.40 7.37
CA TYR A 184 3.26 -3.52 8.34
C TYR A 184 3.00 -2.06 7.97
N THR A 185 2.29 -1.33 8.83
CA THR A 185 1.85 0.06 8.61
C THR A 185 2.78 1.10 9.25
N GLY A 186 3.80 0.66 10.00
CA GLY A 186 4.74 1.58 10.62
C GLY A 186 5.59 2.34 9.60
N GLU A 187 5.77 3.64 9.80
CA GLU A 187 6.62 4.47 8.94
C GLU A 187 8.12 4.20 9.10
N THR A 188 8.50 3.62 10.24
CA THR A 188 9.87 3.20 10.56
C THR A 188 9.88 1.77 11.03
N ALA A 189 11.02 1.08 10.91
CA ALA A 189 11.19 -0.22 11.54
C ALA A 189 10.97 -0.10 13.06
N PRO A 190 10.50 -1.17 13.75
CA PRO A 190 10.34 -1.13 15.20
C PRO A 190 11.64 -0.76 15.92
N PRO A 191 11.59 -0.26 17.15
CA PRO A 191 12.79 0.05 17.94
C PRO A 191 13.73 -1.16 18.03
N GLY A 192 15.01 -0.97 17.69
CA GLY A 192 15.99 -2.05 17.56
C GLY A 192 16.11 -2.63 16.15
N GLY A 193 15.23 -2.26 15.21
CA GLY A 193 15.30 -2.60 13.80
C GLY A 193 16.16 -1.62 13.00
N GLY A 194 16.46 -2.02 11.77
CA GLY A 194 17.35 -1.27 10.86
C GLY A 194 18.71 -1.93 10.68
N GLY A 195 18.94 -3.06 11.34
CA GLY A 195 20.06 -3.96 11.10
C GLY A 195 19.66 -5.18 10.27
N PRO A 196 20.63 -6.02 9.91
CA PRO A 196 20.38 -7.22 9.09
C PRO A 196 19.39 -8.23 9.74
N GLU A 197 19.30 -8.23 11.05
CA GLU A 197 18.42 -9.15 11.78
C GLU A 197 16.99 -8.60 11.99
N GLY A 198 16.77 -7.30 11.73
CA GLY A 198 15.47 -6.66 11.94
C GLY A 198 15.09 -6.51 13.42
N ALA A 199 13.89 -5.99 13.67
CA ALA A 199 13.32 -5.92 15.02
C ALA A 199 11.94 -6.58 15.06
N PHE A 200 11.64 -7.15 16.22
CA PHE A 200 10.37 -7.78 16.49
C PHE A 200 9.21 -6.76 16.38
N ALA A 201 8.27 -7.03 15.48
CA ALA A 201 7.11 -6.18 15.22
C ALA A 201 5.85 -6.70 15.91
N GLY A 202 5.80 -7.98 16.25
CA GLY A 202 4.66 -8.63 16.88
C GLY A 202 4.55 -10.08 16.46
N THR A 203 3.49 -10.74 16.87
CA THR A 203 3.15 -12.12 16.48
C THR A 203 1.89 -12.14 15.63
N VAL A 204 1.79 -13.08 14.72
CA VAL A 204 0.58 -13.41 13.98
C VAL A 204 0.06 -14.77 14.39
N THR A 205 -1.20 -14.83 14.82
CA THR A 205 -1.89 -16.06 15.20
C THR A 205 -3.07 -16.25 14.27
N PHE A 206 -3.15 -17.39 13.62
CA PHE A 206 -4.31 -17.75 12.79
C PHE A 206 -4.55 -19.26 12.82
N LYS A 207 -5.77 -19.62 12.45
CA LYS A 207 -6.17 -21.01 12.34
C LYS A 207 -6.67 -21.28 10.93
N GLN A 208 -6.09 -22.27 10.30
CA GLN A 208 -6.54 -22.77 9.01
C GLN A 208 -7.77 -23.64 9.21
N ASN A 209 -8.90 -23.24 8.61
CA ASN A 209 -10.12 -24.02 8.61
C ASN A 209 -10.29 -24.64 7.21
N SER A 210 -10.03 -25.92 7.08
CA SER A 210 -10.32 -26.70 5.87
C SER A 210 -11.51 -27.61 6.10
N MET A 211 -12.32 -27.80 5.07
CA MET A 211 -13.35 -28.84 5.01
C MET A 211 -12.80 -30.03 4.26
N ASN A 212 -12.84 -31.22 4.87
CA ASN A 212 -12.42 -32.43 4.22
C ASN A 212 -13.61 -33.16 3.63
N PHE A 213 -13.53 -33.50 2.36
CA PHE A 213 -14.53 -34.26 1.62
C PHE A 213 -14.03 -35.67 1.38
N GLN A 214 -14.83 -36.68 1.78
CA GLN A 214 -14.55 -38.06 1.45
C GLN A 214 -14.90 -38.29 -0.03
N VAL A 215 -13.90 -38.58 -0.86
CA VAL A 215 -14.03 -38.76 -2.31
C VAL A 215 -13.88 -40.19 -2.77
N GLY A 216 -13.63 -41.12 -1.89
CA GLY A 216 -13.47 -42.58 -2.21
C GLY A 216 -14.03 -43.49 -1.13
N ALA A 217 -14.07 -44.80 -1.44
CA ALA A 217 -14.65 -45.82 -0.58
C ALA A 217 -13.74 -46.23 0.62
N ASN A 218 -12.46 -45.89 0.56
CA ASN A 218 -11.50 -46.26 1.61
C ASN A 218 -11.29 -45.11 2.61
N PRO A 219 -10.99 -45.44 3.89
CA PRO A 219 -10.48 -44.44 4.83
C PRO A 219 -9.29 -43.71 4.21
N ASP A 220 -9.10 -42.43 4.55
CA ASP A 220 -8.03 -41.56 4.09
C ASP A 220 -8.11 -41.08 2.61
N GLN A 221 -9.14 -41.46 1.85
CA GLN A 221 -9.42 -40.92 0.55
C GLN A 221 -10.22 -39.61 0.70
N GLN A 222 -9.58 -38.61 1.31
CA GLN A 222 -10.17 -37.29 1.57
C GLN A 222 -9.42 -36.21 0.78
N VAL A 223 -10.17 -35.22 0.32
CA VAL A 223 -9.62 -34.00 -0.29
C VAL A 223 -10.06 -32.83 0.55
N GLY A 224 -9.08 -32.03 1.00
CA GLY A 224 -9.31 -30.81 1.75
C GLY A 224 -9.59 -29.64 0.82
N MET A 225 -10.53 -28.79 1.21
CA MET A 225 -10.74 -27.49 0.57
C MET A 225 -10.86 -26.43 1.65
N SER A 226 -10.14 -25.33 1.47
CA SER A 226 -10.17 -24.18 2.36
C SER A 226 -11.12 -23.10 1.79
N PHE A 227 -11.90 -22.48 2.65
CA PHE A 227 -12.80 -21.41 2.28
C PHE A 227 -12.39 -20.12 2.98
N LYS A 228 -12.17 -19.06 2.20
CA LYS A 228 -12.04 -17.73 2.76
C LYS A 228 -13.39 -17.26 3.31
N SER A 229 -13.34 -16.48 4.37
CA SER A 229 -14.53 -15.84 4.90
C SER A 229 -15.03 -14.77 3.95
N MET A 230 -16.33 -14.80 3.62
CA MET A 230 -17.02 -13.81 2.78
C MET A 230 -17.66 -12.67 3.58
N LYS A 231 -17.22 -12.46 4.82
CA LYS A 231 -17.69 -11.33 5.63
C LYS A 231 -17.08 -10.04 5.11
N ALA A 232 -17.86 -8.94 5.10
CA ALA A 232 -17.39 -7.62 4.68
C ALA A 232 -16.14 -7.16 5.46
N ALA A 233 -16.04 -7.52 6.75
CA ALA A 233 -14.88 -7.25 7.60
C ALA A 233 -13.57 -7.95 7.15
N GLN A 234 -13.62 -8.87 6.19
CA GLN A 234 -12.46 -9.65 5.73
C GLN A 234 -12.22 -9.57 4.23
N LEU A 235 -13.23 -9.12 3.48
CA LEU A 235 -13.10 -8.87 2.05
C LEU A 235 -12.41 -7.53 1.80
N GLY A 236 -11.64 -7.47 0.69
CA GLY A 236 -10.92 -6.27 0.28
C GLY A 236 -9.76 -5.89 1.20
N SER A 237 -9.29 -6.82 2.03
CA SER A 237 -8.16 -6.56 2.93
C SER A 237 -6.82 -6.52 2.18
N GLY A 238 -5.81 -5.88 2.78
CA GLY A 238 -4.45 -5.84 2.22
C GLY A 238 -4.23 -4.81 1.13
N ILE A 239 -5.21 -3.97 0.80
CA ILE A 239 -5.07 -2.87 -0.16
C ILE A 239 -4.47 -1.65 0.52
N GLN A 240 -3.43 -1.08 -0.10
CA GLN A 240 -2.89 0.20 0.31
C GLN A 240 -3.86 1.31 -0.07
N ASN A 241 -4.26 2.10 0.91
CA ASN A 241 -5.13 3.24 0.73
C ASN A 241 -4.80 4.33 1.76
N GLN A 242 -5.12 5.58 1.47
CA GLN A 242 -4.86 6.72 2.36
C GLN A 242 -5.91 6.89 3.44
N SER A 243 -7.10 6.37 3.19
CA SER A 243 -8.24 6.45 4.12
C SER A 243 -8.17 5.43 5.24
N ASP A 244 -7.10 4.61 5.26
CA ASP A 244 -6.84 3.56 6.27
C ASP A 244 -7.94 2.48 6.35
N PHE A 245 -8.66 2.25 5.25
CA PHE A 245 -9.64 1.18 5.18
C PHE A 245 -8.96 -0.19 5.22
N LYS A 246 -9.34 -1.00 6.19
CA LYS A 246 -8.80 -2.34 6.40
C LYS A 246 -9.58 -3.42 5.64
N SER A 247 -10.85 -3.13 5.36
CA SER A 247 -11.78 -4.08 4.73
C SER A 247 -12.95 -3.36 4.07
N LEU A 248 -13.78 -4.13 3.36
CA LEU A 248 -15.00 -3.63 2.74
C LEU A 248 -16.01 -3.05 3.76
N GLU A 249 -15.99 -3.51 5.01
CA GLU A 249 -16.86 -3.00 6.08
C GLU A 249 -16.56 -1.53 6.43
N GLU A 250 -15.31 -1.11 6.32
CA GLU A 250 -14.87 0.24 6.66
C GLU A 250 -14.95 1.21 5.48
N ALA A 251 -15.25 0.70 4.26
CA ALA A 251 -15.34 1.53 3.06
C ALA A 251 -16.39 2.65 3.22
N SER A 252 -15.98 3.87 2.93
CA SER A 252 -16.79 5.08 3.08
C SER A 252 -16.71 5.95 1.83
N LEU A 253 -17.81 6.62 1.48
CA LEU A 253 -17.94 7.47 0.29
C LEU A 253 -18.17 8.95 0.67
N LEU A 254 -17.74 9.36 1.88
CA LEU A 254 -18.03 10.69 2.40
C LEU A 254 -17.30 11.83 1.71
N ASP A 255 -16.16 11.54 1.09
CA ASP A 255 -15.38 12.50 0.29
C ASP A 255 -14.76 11.82 -0.93
N ALA A 256 -14.18 12.61 -1.83
CA ALA A 256 -13.66 12.11 -3.11
C ALA A 256 -12.46 11.15 -2.93
N ASP A 257 -11.57 11.41 -1.96
CA ASP A 257 -10.41 10.58 -1.69
C ASP A 257 -10.84 9.24 -1.10
N LYS A 258 -11.76 9.26 -0.13
CA LYS A 258 -12.37 8.05 0.44
C LYS A 258 -13.14 7.25 -0.60
N ALA A 259 -13.85 7.91 -1.50
CA ALA A 259 -14.55 7.22 -2.59
C ALA A 259 -13.57 6.51 -3.53
N GLN A 260 -12.44 7.10 -3.84
CA GLN A 260 -11.40 6.49 -4.68
C GLN A 260 -10.77 5.27 -3.98
N ASP A 261 -10.46 5.40 -2.70
CA ASP A 261 -9.92 4.29 -1.91
C ASP A 261 -10.95 3.16 -1.73
N ALA A 262 -12.22 3.52 -1.49
CA ALA A 262 -13.31 2.54 -1.42
C ALA A 262 -13.48 1.74 -2.71
N MET A 263 -13.32 2.36 -3.89
CA MET A 263 -13.33 1.64 -5.17
C MET A 263 -12.23 0.58 -5.22
N ARG A 264 -11.01 0.88 -4.79
CA ARG A 264 -9.91 -0.10 -4.75
C ARG A 264 -10.21 -1.29 -3.82
N VAL A 265 -10.81 -1.01 -2.65
CA VAL A 265 -11.21 -2.04 -1.70
C VAL A 265 -12.33 -2.91 -2.28
N ILE A 266 -13.31 -2.30 -2.96
CA ILE A 266 -14.41 -3.01 -3.63
C ILE A 266 -13.88 -3.88 -4.77
N ASP A 267 -13.01 -3.36 -5.63
CA ASP A 267 -12.42 -4.12 -6.74
C ASP A 267 -11.66 -5.34 -6.21
N ARG A 268 -10.90 -5.17 -5.14
CA ARG A 268 -10.22 -6.28 -4.48
C ARG A 268 -11.19 -7.31 -3.92
N ALA A 269 -12.27 -6.88 -3.28
CA ALA A 269 -13.29 -7.77 -2.76
C ALA A 269 -13.97 -8.58 -3.88
N ILE A 270 -14.26 -7.95 -5.03
CA ILE A 270 -14.81 -8.62 -6.22
C ILE A 270 -13.82 -9.67 -6.74
N GLU A 271 -12.55 -9.33 -6.84
CA GLU A 271 -11.50 -10.26 -7.27
C GLU A 271 -11.41 -11.47 -6.33
N GLU A 272 -11.42 -11.27 -5.01
CA GLU A 272 -11.38 -12.34 -4.03
C GLU A 272 -12.58 -13.29 -4.15
N VAL A 273 -13.78 -12.76 -4.32
CA VAL A 273 -14.99 -13.57 -4.55
C VAL A 273 -14.90 -14.34 -5.86
N ALA A 274 -14.39 -13.71 -6.93
CA ALA A 274 -14.26 -14.35 -8.24
C ALA A 274 -13.25 -15.51 -8.20
N ILE A 275 -12.12 -15.32 -7.54
CA ILE A 275 -11.09 -16.36 -7.32
C ILE A 275 -11.71 -17.54 -6.56
N GLN A 276 -12.36 -17.28 -5.43
CA GLN A 276 -12.96 -18.34 -4.59
C GLN A 276 -14.03 -19.13 -5.37
N ARG A 277 -14.84 -18.46 -6.17
CA ARG A 277 -15.82 -19.14 -7.04
C ARG A 277 -15.14 -20.00 -8.10
N GLY A 278 -14.02 -19.53 -8.66
CA GLY A 278 -13.22 -20.29 -9.63
C GLY A 278 -12.62 -21.57 -8.99
N GLU A 279 -12.05 -21.43 -7.80
CA GLU A 279 -11.51 -22.57 -7.04
C GLU A 279 -12.58 -23.60 -6.70
N MET A 280 -13.75 -23.15 -6.23
CA MET A 280 -14.91 -24.04 -5.96
C MET A 280 -15.39 -24.75 -7.23
N GLY A 281 -15.47 -24.04 -8.36
CA GLY A 281 -15.87 -24.64 -9.64
C GLY A 281 -14.85 -25.66 -10.15
N ALA A 282 -13.57 -25.38 -10.01
CA ALA A 282 -12.48 -26.29 -10.36
C ALA A 282 -12.51 -27.55 -9.47
N PHE A 283 -12.69 -27.36 -8.16
CA PHE A 283 -12.82 -28.46 -7.20
C PHE A 283 -14.01 -29.37 -7.53
N GLN A 284 -15.21 -28.76 -7.77
CA GLN A 284 -16.40 -29.51 -8.17
C GLN A 284 -16.14 -30.35 -9.42
N LYS A 285 -15.62 -29.72 -10.49
CA LYS A 285 -15.39 -30.37 -11.76
C LYS A 285 -14.31 -31.44 -11.70
N ASN A 286 -13.18 -31.14 -11.10
CA ASN A 286 -12.01 -32.02 -11.15
C ASN A 286 -12.02 -33.10 -10.06
N THR A 287 -12.66 -32.85 -8.92
CA THR A 287 -12.62 -33.74 -7.75
C THR A 287 -13.93 -34.49 -7.56
N LEU A 288 -15.08 -33.79 -7.65
CA LEU A 288 -16.37 -34.42 -7.35
C LEU A 288 -17.05 -35.04 -8.59
N GLU A 289 -16.91 -34.43 -9.77
CA GLU A 289 -17.53 -34.94 -11.01
C GLU A 289 -16.68 -36.01 -11.72
N SER A 290 -15.35 -36.04 -11.47
CA SER A 290 -14.46 -37.03 -12.06
C SER A 290 -14.33 -38.32 -11.27
N ASN A 291 -14.88 -38.41 -10.07
CA ASN A 291 -14.88 -39.56 -9.18
C ASN A 291 -16.28 -40.22 -9.17
#